data_792b2b4ad94268e088ab8ca242b749de
#
_entry.id   792b2b4ad94268e088ab8ca242b749de
#
_cell.length_a   1.000
_cell.length_b   1.000
_cell.length_c   1.000
_cell.angle_alpha   90.00
_cell.angle_beta   90.00
_cell.angle_gamma   90.00
#
_symmetry.space_group_name_H-M   'P 1'
#
loop_
_entity.id
_entity.type
_entity.pdbx_description
1 polymer ?
#
loop_
_entity_poly.entity_id
_entity_poly.type
_entity_poly.pdbx_seq_one_letter_code
_entity_poly.pdbx_strand_id
1 'polypeptide(L)'
;LHLTREGGHSHRRIVHVDDATGWAVQAALLKAAEENPNITLLPGRSCIDLITGRHGERYSGDGRVWGAYALDEATGRVEKHVARATVMA
;
A
#
# COMPACT_ATOMS: atom_id res chain seq x y z
N LEU A 1 10.97 -7.77 -2.81
CA LEU A 1 10.74 -6.57 -3.52
C LEU A 1 10.18 -6.81 -4.86
N HIS A 2 9.24 -6.06 -5.16
CA HIS A 2 8.58 -6.24 -6.42
C HIS A 2 9.26 -5.61 -7.59
N LEU A 3 10.32 -4.91 -7.34
CA LEU A 3 11.07 -4.32 -8.40
C LEU A 3 11.44 -5.29 -9.45
N THR A 4 11.68 -6.49 -9.03
CA THR A 4 12.13 -7.49 -9.96
C THR A 4 11.08 -7.93 -10.90
N ARG A 5 9.87 -7.59 -10.66
CA ARG A 5 8.85 -8.03 -11.53
C ARG A 5 8.49 -7.08 -12.57
N GLU A 6 8.73 -5.85 -12.32
CA GLU A 6 8.35 -4.86 -13.23
C GLU A 6 9.33 -4.75 -14.30
N GLY A 7 8.93 -4.85 -15.43
CA GLY A 7 9.80 -4.68 -16.52
C GLY A 7 10.84 -5.74 -16.63
N GLY A 8 10.67 -6.76 -15.93
CA GLY A 8 11.52 -7.85 -16.13
C GLY A 8 12.74 -7.84 -15.28
N HIS A 9 13.37 -8.91 -15.32
CA HIS A 9 14.43 -9.18 -14.47
C HIS A 9 15.71 -8.58 -14.92
N SER A 10 15.77 -8.18 -16.15
CA SER A 10 16.99 -7.57 -16.64
C SER A 10 17.23 -6.26 -15.93
N HIS A 11 16.21 -5.66 -15.44
CA HIS A 11 16.36 -4.40 -14.75
C HIS A 11 17.07 -4.54 -13.43
N ARG A 12 17.05 -5.71 -12.89
CA ARG A 12 17.65 -5.92 -11.61
C ARG A 12 19.11 -5.56 -11.59
N ARG A 13 19.82 -5.87 -12.65
CA ARG A 13 21.23 -5.56 -12.69
C ARG A 13 21.49 -4.12 -12.99
N ILE A 14 20.65 -3.55 -13.81
CA ILE A 14 20.84 -2.18 -14.22
C ILE A 14 20.68 -1.25 -13.06
N VAL A 15 19.69 -1.51 -12.23
CA VAL A 15 19.41 -0.61 -11.13
C VAL A 15 20.11 -1.00 -9.87
N HIS A 16 21.07 -1.85 -9.97
CA HIS A 16 21.71 -2.37 -8.79
C HIS A 16 22.28 -1.29 -7.89
N VAL A 17 22.93 -0.32 -8.45
CA VAL A 17 23.52 0.78 -7.68
C VAL A 17 22.42 1.68 -7.15
N ASP A 18 21.46 1.99 -8.00
CA ASP A 18 20.35 2.82 -7.57
C ASP A 18 19.51 2.10 -6.54
N ASP A 19 19.45 0.78 -6.65
CA ASP A 19 18.70 -0.03 -5.74
C ASP A 19 19.26 0.04 -4.33
N ALA A 20 20.55 0.11 -4.19
CA ALA A 20 21.16 0.25 -2.88
C ALA A 20 20.73 1.53 -2.19
N THR A 21 20.67 2.62 -2.96
CA THR A 21 20.20 3.88 -2.43
C THR A 21 18.73 3.79 -2.07
N GLY A 22 17.93 3.18 -2.93
CA GLY A 22 16.51 3.01 -2.68
C GLY A 22 16.26 2.19 -1.44
N TRP A 23 17.04 1.17 -1.22
CA TRP A 23 16.92 0.34 -0.05
C TRP A 23 17.22 1.12 1.21
N ALA A 24 18.24 1.97 1.18
CA ALA A 24 18.59 2.74 2.35
C ALA A 24 17.49 3.73 2.71
N VAL A 25 16.90 4.36 1.71
CA VAL A 25 15.80 5.29 1.95
C VAL A 25 14.59 4.54 2.48
N GLN A 26 14.26 3.42 1.88
CA GLN A 26 13.12 2.66 2.31
C GLN A 26 13.29 2.14 3.73
N ALA A 27 14.47 1.66 4.06
CA ALA A 27 14.72 1.14 5.39
C ALA A 27 14.60 2.25 6.43
N ALA A 28 15.10 3.42 6.13
CA ALA A 28 15.00 4.55 7.04
C ALA A 28 13.55 4.96 7.26
N LEU A 29 12.76 5.00 6.19
CA LEU A 29 11.37 5.37 6.29
C LEU A 29 10.56 4.34 7.06
N LEU A 30 10.82 3.06 6.81
CA LEU A 30 10.14 2.01 7.53
C LEU A 30 10.45 2.06 9.02
N LYS A 31 11.71 2.28 9.35
CA LYS A 31 12.09 2.37 10.74
C LYS A 31 11.40 3.54 11.42
N ALA A 32 11.36 4.68 10.76
CA ALA A 32 10.68 5.84 11.31
C ALA A 32 9.20 5.57 11.49
N ALA A 33 8.58 4.88 10.55
CA ALA A 33 7.16 4.55 10.65
C ALA A 33 6.90 3.58 11.80
N GLU A 34 7.76 2.59 11.95
CA GLU A 34 7.59 1.61 13.03
C GLU A 34 7.74 2.24 14.39
N GLU A 35 8.54 3.27 14.49
CA GLU A 35 8.77 3.94 15.77
C GLU A 35 7.74 5.01 16.09
N ASN A 36 6.90 5.34 15.14
CA ASN A 36 5.91 6.37 15.33
C ASN A 36 4.60 5.75 15.85
N PRO A 37 4.16 6.10 17.06
CA PRO A 37 2.97 5.48 17.62
C PRO A 37 1.68 5.86 16.90
N ASN A 38 1.73 6.87 16.05
CA ASN A 38 0.54 7.29 15.30
C ASN A 38 0.42 6.61 13.95
N ILE A 39 1.37 5.75 13.60
CA ILE A 39 1.36 5.04 12.32
C ILE A 39 1.18 3.56 12.59
N THR A 40 0.19 2.97 11.93
CA THR A 40 -0.04 1.54 11.99
C THR A 40 0.35 0.95 10.64
N LEU A 41 1.31 0.05 10.65
CA LEU A 41 1.72 -0.66 9.45
C LEU A 41 0.97 -1.98 9.39
N LEU A 42 0.47 -2.29 8.21
CA LEU A 42 -0.30 -3.52 8.00
C LEU A 42 0.34 -4.34 6.89
N PRO A 43 1.41 -5.05 7.19
CA PRO A 43 2.06 -5.87 6.17
C PRO A 43 1.16 -7.05 5.80
N GLY A 44 1.38 -7.59 4.62
CA GLY A 44 0.60 -8.75 4.17
C GLY A 44 -0.81 -8.41 3.79
N ARG A 45 -1.08 -7.16 3.45
CA ARG A 45 -2.40 -6.74 2.98
C ARG A 45 -2.31 -6.28 1.55
N SER A 46 -3.30 -6.67 0.77
CA SER A 46 -3.43 -6.20 -0.59
C SER A 46 -4.66 -5.35 -0.69
N CYS A 47 -4.52 -4.16 -1.24
CA CYS A 47 -5.67 -3.30 -1.45
C CYS A 47 -6.48 -3.88 -2.60
N ILE A 48 -7.75 -4.17 -2.36
CA ILE A 48 -8.61 -4.77 -3.36
C ILE A 48 -9.38 -3.70 -4.11
N ASP A 49 -9.88 -2.74 -3.38
CA ASP A 49 -10.78 -1.75 -3.96
C ASP A 49 -10.88 -0.57 -3.02
N LEU A 50 -11.29 0.56 -3.56
CA LEU A 50 -11.57 1.73 -2.73
C LEU A 50 -13.02 1.68 -2.29
N ILE A 51 -13.27 2.20 -1.10
CA ILE A 51 -14.64 2.34 -0.62
C ILE A 51 -15.13 3.66 -1.13
N THR A 52 -16.07 3.63 -2.06
CA THR A 52 -16.61 4.83 -2.64
C THR A 52 -18.12 4.83 -2.44
N GLY A 53 -18.71 5.96 -2.63
CA GLY A 53 -20.13 6.04 -2.58
C GLY A 53 -20.66 6.36 -1.20
N ARG A 54 -21.97 6.38 -1.14
CA ARG A 54 -22.66 6.69 0.08
C ARG A 54 -22.83 5.39 0.84
N HIS A 55 -22.56 5.41 2.12
CA HIS A 55 -22.71 4.22 2.96
C HIS A 55 -21.80 3.07 2.55
N GLY A 56 -20.69 3.39 1.91
CA GLY A 56 -19.75 2.34 1.49
C GLY A 56 -20.16 1.64 0.24
N GLU A 57 -21.11 2.15 -0.50
CA GLU A 57 -21.45 1.59 -1.78
C GLU A 57 -20.34 1.83 -2.77
N ARG A 58 -20.19 0.89 -3.66
CA ARG A 58 -19.10 0.91 -4.58
C ARG A 58 -19.14 2.05 -5.56
N TYR A 59 -20.35 2.42 -5.97
CA TYR A 59 -20.51 3.50 -6.93
C TYR A 59 -21.47 4.51 -6.38
N SER A 60 -21.01 5.74 -6.27
CA SER A 60 -21.90 6.84 -5.99
C SER A 60 -21.52 7.93 -6.96
N GLY A 61 -22.34 8.84 -7.12
CA GLY A 61 -22.06 9.92 -8.03
C GLY A 61 -21.15 10.99 -7.49
N ASP A 62 -20.80 10.94 -6.23
CA ASP A 62 -20.06 12.04 -5.63
C ASP A 62 -18.55 11.88 -5.67
N GLY A 63 -18.07 10.71 -6.02
CA GLY A 63 -16.64 10.48 -6.16
C GLY A 63 -15.86 10.48 -4.88
N ARG A 64 -16.52 10.49 -3.76
CA ARG A 64 -15.82 10.53 -2.49
C ARG A 64 -15.27 9.16 -2.14
N VAL A 65 -14.05 9.14 -1.60
CA VAL A 65 -13.41 7.91 -1.15
C VAL A 65 -13.44 7.88 0.36
N TRP A 66 -14.00 6.80 0.90
CA TRP A 66 -14.17 6.65 2.34
C TRP A 66 -13.11 5.78 2.97
N GLY A 67 -12.29 5.15 2.17
CA GLY A 67 -11.26 4.25 2.64
C GLY A 67 -10.95 3.19 1.61
N ALA A 68 -10.56 2.03 2.07
CA ALA A 68 -10.19 0.94 1.18
C ALA A 68 -10.53 -0.40 1.78
N TYR A 69 -10.80 -1.35 0.89
CA TYR A 69 -10.90 -2.75 1.27
C TYR A 69 -9.54 -3.39 1.07
N ALA A 70 -9.10 -4.14 2.04
CA ALA A 70 -7.83 -4.82 1.98
C ALA A 70 -8.02 -6.29 2.27
N LEU A 71 -7.27 -7.10 1.55
CA LEU A 71 -7.27 -8.54 1.78
C LEU A 71 -6.10 -8.89 2.67
N ASP A 72 -6.40 -9.52 3.80
CA ASP A 72 -5.37 -10.07 4.65
C ASP A 72 -4.92 -11.37 3.99
N GLU A 73 -3.72 -11.38 3.46
CA GLU A 73 -3.25 -12.52 2.69
C GLU A 73 -2.98 -13.74 3.55
N ALA A 74 -2.78 -13.54 4.83
CA ALA A 74 -2.54 -14.67 5.72
C ALA A 74 -3.82 -15.42 6.05
N THR A 75 -4.93 -14.70 6.20
CA THR A 75 -6.19 -15.31 6.62
C THR A 75 -7.21 -15.41 5.52
N GLY A 76 -7.04 -14.67 4.43
CA GLY A 76 -8.00 -14.60 3.36
C GLY A 76 -9.20 -13.72 3.68
N ARG A 77 -9.14 -12.97 4.75
CA ARG A 77 -10.26 -12.12 5.14
C ARG A 77 -10.15 -10.76 4.50
N VAL A 78 -11.29 -10.19 4.19
CA VAL A 78 -11.34 -8.84 3.66
C VAL A 78 -11.60 -7.88 4.81
N GLU A 79 -10.78 -6.85 4.88
CA GLU A 79 -10.88 -5.84 5.91
C GLU A 79 -11.37 -4.54 5.30
N LYS A 80 -12.16 -3.82 6.04
CA LYS A 80 -12.67 -2.53 5.62
C LYS A 80 -11.99 -1.47 6.46
N HIS A 81 -11.22 -0.61 5.80
CA HIS A 81 -10.50 0.45 6.48
C HIS A 81 -11.06 1.78 6.06
N VAL A 82 -11.69 2.46 7.00
CA VAL A 82 -12.33 3.74 6.74
C VAL A 82 -11.40 4.85 7.22
N ALA A 83 -11.26 5.87 6.41
CA ALA A 83 -10.36 6.98 6.72
C ALA A 83 -10.93 8.28 6.17
N ARG A 84 -10.49 9.38 6.74
CA ARG A 84 -10.88 10.69 6.25
C ARG A 84 -10.20 11.03 4.94
N ALA A 85 -9.03 10.48 4.73
CA ALA A 85 -8.28 10.69 3.49
C ALA A 85 -7.59 9.39 3.14
N THR A 86 -7.50 9.10 1.85
CA THR A 86 -6.87 7.89 1.36
C THR A 86 -5.88 8.27 0.26
N VAL A 87 -4.66 7.78 0.38
CA VAL A 87 -3.61 8.04 -0.59
C VAL A 87 -3.26 6.74 -1.27
N MET A 88 -3.29 6.74 -2.59
CA MET A 88 -2.84 5.61 -3.38
C MET A 88 -1.47 5.93 -3.94
N ALA A 89 -0.53 5.07 -3.69
CA ALA A 89 0.84 5.30 -4.13
C ALA A 89 1.42 4.08 -4.83
#